data_8e76624b8a17a56abfc031ccc8195239
#
_entry.id   8e76624b8a17a56abfc031ccc8195239
#
_cell.length_a   1.000
_cell.length_b   1.000
_cell.length_c   1.000
_cell.angle_alpha   90.00
_cell.angle_beta   90.00
_cell.angle_gamma   90.00
#
_symmetry.space_group_name_H-M   'P 1'
#
loop_
_entity.id
_entity.type
_entity.pdbx_description
1 polymer ?
#
loop_
_entity_poly.entity_id
_entity_poly.type
_entity_poly.pdbx_seq_one_letter_code
_entity_poly.pdbx_strand_id
1 'polypeptide(L)'
;MTTVPKVVVFDCDGVLVDSVSSWKTLHDHFGTDNSHNLKRFIEGEISDMEFMRLDIKMWKDIQDPIYRDELFRSYSGVKVMPGAKELVAELKAAGIFVAIVSAGVDLFVSSIAAMLKVDDWIANGFEFNDDDTLSDEGICRLHASKKNLIITKILDMQGFKPEDCVSVGDSEMDLSMQVEGSRFIGFNPTRESSKLAFANAGIPVVNEKNLLSIKPYLGPVSYTHLRA
;
A
#
# COMPACT_ATOMS: atom_id res chain seq x y z
N MET A 1 -12.14 -25.23 -5.53
CA MET A 1 -10.66 -25.23 -5.68
C MET A 1 -10.24 -23.79 -5.95
N THR A 2 -9.36 -23.23 -5.14
CA THR A 2 -8.79 -21.89 -5.37
C THR A 2 -7.95 -21.93 -6.67
N THR A 3 -8.33 -21.13 -7.66
CA THR A 3 -7.54 -21.00 -8.90
C THR A 3 -6.26 -20.22 -8.62
N VAL A 4 -5.21 -20.50 -9.39
CA VAL A 4 -3.98 -19.70 -9.39
C VAL A 4 -4.33 -18.28 -9.84
N PRO A 5 -3.93 -17.22 -9.11
CA PRO A 5 -4.17 -15.86 -9.55
C PRO A 5 -3.30 -15.55 -10.78
N LYS A 6 -3.77 -14.64 -11.62
CA LYS A 6 -2.96 -14.02 -12.68
C LYS A 6 -2.44 -12.65 -12.26
N VAL A 7 -3.08 -12.07 -11.24
CA VAL A 7 -2.72 -10.76 -10.67
C VAL A 7 -2.70 -10.85 -9.15
N VAL A 8 -1.65 -10.30 -8.54
CA VAL A 8 -1.60 -10.05 -7.11
C VAL A 8 -1.37 -8.56 -6.89
N VAL A 9 -2.25 -7.93 -6.13
CA VAL A 9 -2.18 -6.51 -5.80
C VAL A 9 -1.90 -6.35 -4.31
N PHE A 10 -0.83 -5.66 -3.99
CA PHE A 10 -0.42 -5.40 -2.61
C PHE A 10 -0.72 -3.96 -2.20
N ASP A 11 -1.14 -3.73 -0.95
CA ASP A 11 -0.83 -2.47 -0.29
C ASP A 11 0.67 -2.40 0.00
N CYS A 12 1.19 -1.21 0.31
CA CYS A 12 2.60 -1.01 0.59
C CYS A 12 2.90 -1.03 2.09
N ASP A 13 2.33 -0.08 2.82
CA ASP A 13 2.56 0.11 4.26
C ASP A 13 1.96 -1.08 5.04
N GLY A 14 2.72 -1.68 5.97
CA GLY A 14 2.28 -2.84 6.75
C GLY A 14 2.28 -4.17 5.97
N VAL A 15 2.39 -4.16 4.64
CA VAL A 15 2.36 -5.36 3.78
C VAL A 15 3.71 -5.61 3.11
N LEU A 16 4.18 -4.73 2.24
CA LEU A 16 5.48 -4.87 1.56
C LEU A 16 6.63 -4.29 2.38
N VAL A 17 6.30 -3.38 3.29
CA VAL A 17 7.26 -2.76 4.22
C VAL A 17 6.78 -2.92 5.66
N ASP A 18 7.74 -3.02 6.57
CA ASP A 18 7.53 -3.06 8.01
C ASP A 18 7.42 -1.63 8.57
N SER A 19 6.38 -0.94 8.15
CA SER A 19 6.02 0.40 8.60
C SER A 19 4.51 0.51 8.75
N VAL A 20 4.06 1.23 9.75
CA VAL A 20 2.63 1.43 10.00
C VAL A 20 2.00 2.33 8.93
N SER A 21 2.75 3.35 8.47
CA SER A 21 2.29 4.29 7.45
C SER A 21 3.46 5.17 6.99
N SER A 22 3.59 5.38 5.70
CA SER A 22 4.55 6.32 5.11
C SER A 22 4.26 7.77 5.52
N TRP A 23 2.99 8.15 5.71
CA TRP A 23 2.60 9.46 6.25
C TRP A 23 3.07 9.60 7.71
N LYS A 24 2.85 8.57 8.54
CA LYS A 24 3.31 8.60 9.92
C LYS A 24 4.82 8.73 10.03
N THR A 25 5.57 8.13 9.15
CA THR A 25 7.04 8.27 9.11
C THR A 25 7.46 9.73 8.93
N LEU A 26 6.74 10.50 8.10
CA LEU A 26 6.98 11.94 7.95
C LEU A 26 6.60 12.71 9.22
N HIS A 27 5.46 12.39 9.84
CA HIS A 27 5.10 13.01 11.12
C HIS A 27 6.13 12.74 12.21
N ASP A 28 6.68 11.52 12.27
CA ASP A 28 7.75 11.17 13.22
C ASP A 28 9.04 11.97 12.92
N HIS A 29 9.36 12.17 11.62
CA HIS A 29 10.52 12.96 11.20
C HIS A 29 10.41 14.44 11.64
N PHE A 30 9.26 15.06 11.42
CA PHE A 30 9.01 16.46 11.79
C PHE A 30 8.56 16.65 13.23
N GLY A 31 8.38 15.59 14.01
CA GLY A 31 7.91 15.66 15.40
C GLY A 31 6.48 16.17 15.54
N THR A 32 5.62 15.89 14.57
CA THR A 32 4.21 16.30 14.57
C THR A 32 3.27 15.12 14.85
N ASP A 33 2.06 15.40 15.33
CA ASP A 33 1.01 14.41 15.62
C ASP A 33 -0.29 14.78 14.89
N ASN A 34 -0.66 14.00 13.88
CA ASN A 34 -1.88 14.20 13.10
C ASN A 34 -3.07 13.36 13.60
N SER A 35 -3.01 12.75 14.78
CA SER A 35 -4.05 11.83 15.30
C SER A 35 -5.46 12.42 15.23
N HIS A 36 -5.61 13.71 15.49
CA HIS A 36 -6.89 14.40 15.40
C HIS A 36 -7.41 14.46 13.95
N ASN A 37 -6.54 14.83 12.99
CA ASN A 37 -6.91 14.89 11.57
C ASN A 37 -7.15 13.50 10.98
N LEU A 38 -6.35 12.50 11.39
CA LEU A 38 -6.56 11.11 11.01
C LEU A 38 -7.93 10.59 11.46
N LYS A 39 -8.35 10.92 12.68
CA LYS A 39 -9.67 10.55 13.17
C LYS A 39 -10.76 11.17 12.31
N ARG A 40 -10.71 12.48 12.02
CA ARG A 40 -11.66 13.17 11.15
C ARG A 40 -11.71 12.59 9.74
N PHE A 41 -10.55 12.20 9.20
CA PHE A 41 -10.46 11.54 7.90
C PHE A 41 -11.14 10.16 7.91
N ILE A 42 -10.88 9.32 8.93
CA ILE A 42 -11.50 8.00 9.07
C ILE A 42 -13.03 8.13 9.25
N GLU A 43 -13.50 9.14 9.97
CA GLU A 43 -14.92 9.46 10.18
C GLU A 43 -15.58 10.07 8.93
N GLY A 44 -14.79 10.38 7.88
CA GLY A 44 -15.28 10.95 6.63
C GLY A 44 -15.64 12.46 6.72
N GLU A 45 -15.18 13.14 7.76
CA GLU A 45 -15.39 14.59 7.94
C GLU A 45 -14.56 15.44 6.99
N ILE A 46 -13.38 14.93 6.61
CA ILE A 46 -12.46 15.59 5.67
C ILE A 46 -12.09 14.64 4.53
N SER A 47 -11.83 15.22 3.36
CA SER A 47 -11.41 14.47 2.17
C SER A 47 -9.93 14.07 2.22
N ASP A 48 -9.51 13.12 1.35
CA ASP A 48 -8.08 12.78 1.18
C ASP A 48 -7.23 14.03 0.87
N MET A 49 -7.70 14.92 0.00
CA MET A 49 -6.99 16.16 -0.34
C MET A 49 -6.83 17.09 0.85
N GLU A 50 -7.89 17.28 1.63
CA GLU A 50 -7.85 18.14 2.82
C GLU A 50 -6.95 17.52 3.89
N PHE A 51 -7.01 16.21 4.08
CA PHE A 51 -6.12 15.50 5.00
C PHE A 51 -4.65 15.74 4.62
N MET A 52 -4.27 15.55 3.35
CA MET A 52 -2.91 15.80 2.87
C MET A 52 -2.47 17.26 3.07
N ARG A 53 -3.34 18.25 2.79
CA ARG A 53 -3.02 19.68 3.03
C ARG A 53 -2.75 19.97 4.50
N LEU A 54 -3.55 19.39 5.38
CA LEU A 54 -3.37 19.56 6.82
C LEU A 54 -2.04 18.97 7.30
N ASP A 55 -1.66 17.79 6.80
CA ASP A 55 -0.39 17.15 7.13
C ASP A 55 0.79 17.98 6.59
N ILE A 56 0.76 18.40 5.33
CA ILE A 56 1.77 19.27 4.72
C ILE A 56 1.93 20.57 5.54
N LYS A 57 0.81 21.21 5.90
CA LYS A 57 0.83 22.41 6.71
C LYS A 57 1.51 22.18 8.06
N MET A 58 1.23 21.08 8.75
CA MET A 58 1.84 20.75 10.04
C MET A 58 3.36 20.62 9.92
N TRP A 59 3.87 20.03 8.83
CA TRP A 59 5.32 19.92 8.60
C TRP A 59 5.94 21.27 8.29
N LYS A 60 5.30 22.06 7.42
CA LYS A 60 5.78 23.41 7.05
C LYS A 60 5.73 24.41 8.23
N ASP A 61 4.82 24.22 9.18
CA ASP A 61 4.81 25.01 10.43
C ASP A 61 6.04 24.71 11.33
N ILE A 62 6.71 23.56 11.13
CA ILE A 62 7.98 23.21 11.81
C ILE A 62 9.19 23.68 11.02
N GLN A 63 9.18 23.45 9.71
CA GLN A 63 10.28 23.76 8.80
C GLN A 63 9.75 24.16 7.41
N ASP A 64 10.15 25.32 6.92
CA ASP A 64 9.88 25.77 5.57
C ASP A 64 11.10 26.56 5.06
N PRO A 65 11.70 26.24 3.91
CA PRO A 65 11.29 25.22 2.95
C PRO A 65 11.64 23.78 3.37
N ILE A 66 10.85 22.82 2.85
CA ILE A 66 11.12 21.38 2.92
C ILE A 66 11.49 20.92 1.50
N TYR A 67 12.61 20.24 1.33
CA TYR A 67 13.07 19.74 0.03
C TYR A 67 12.63 18.29 -0.22
N ARG A 68 12.42 17.94 -1.48
CA ARG A 68 12.05 16.57 -1.91
C ARG A 68 12.99 15.51 -1.37
N ASP A 69 14.29 15.75 -1.42
CA ASP A 69 15.29 14.78 -0.98
C ASP A 69 15.29 14.59 0.54
N GLU A 70 14.90 15.60 1.31
CA GLU A 70 14.69 15.47 2.76
C GLU A 70 13.50 14.56 3.07
N LEU A 71 12.37 14.77 2.40
CA LEU A 71 11.21 13.89 2.53
C LEU A 71 11.58 12.44 2.17
N PHE A 72 12.34 12.24 1.09
CA PHE A 72 12.79 10.90 0.72
C PHE A 72 13.71 10.28 1.79
N ARG A 73 14.65 11.05 2.33
CA ARG A 73 15.58 10.57 3.37
C ARG A 73 14.87 10.23 4.69
N SER A 74 13.72 10.81 4.99
CA SER A 74 12.96 10.48 6.19
C SER A 74 12.56 9.00 6.27
N TYR A 75 12.50 8.32 5.12
CA TYR A 75 12.23 6.87 5.03
C TYR A 75 13.46 5.99 5.26
N SER A 76 14.63 6.59 5.52
CA SER A 76 15.85 5.83 5.82
C SER A 76 15.65 4.95 7.05
N GLY A 77 15.95 3.66 6.92
CA GLY A 77 15.79 2.68 7.99
C GLY A 77 14.46 1.92 7.97
N VAL A 78 13.48 2.31 7.16
CA VAL A 78 12.29 1.50 6.91
C VAL A 78 12.70 0.19 6.24
N LYS A 79 12.23 -0.93 6.77
CA LYS A 79 12.61 -2.27 6.29
C LYS A 79 11.56 -2.84 5.37
N VAL A 80 12.01 -3.54 4.34
CA VAL A 80 11.13 -4.40 3.54
C VAL A 80 10.60 -5.52 4.44
N MET A 81 9.33 -5.87 4.29
CA MET A 81 8.70 -6.95 5.04
C MET A 81 9.44 -8.27 4.79
N PRO A 82 9.74 -9.06 5.83
CA PRO A 82 10.31 -10.39 5.64
C PRO A 82 9.53 -11.21 4.62
N GLY A 83 10.23 -11.82 3.67
CA GLY A 83 9.64 -12.64 2.61
C GLY A 83 9.05 -11.87 1.43
N ALA A 84 8.95 -10.53 1.47
CA ALA A 84 8.35 -9.76 0.37
C ALA A 84 9.16 -9.85 -0.92
N LYS A 85 10.48 -9.75 -0.82
CA LYS A 85 11.39 -9.85 -1.97
C LYS A 85 11.30 -11.20 -2.67
N GLU A 86 11.32 -12.24 -1.88
CA GLU A 86 11.24 -13.62 -2.32
C GLU A 86 9.87 -13.91 -2.95
N LEU A 87 8.80 -13.52 -2.27
CA LEU A 87 7.44 -13.75 -2.78
C LEU A 87 7.21 -13.04 -4.11
N VAL A 88 7.54 -11.75 -4.21
CA VAL A 88 7.35 -11.00 -5.47
C VAL A 88 8.18 -11.62 -6.59
N ALA A 89 9.43 -12.01 -6.33
CA ALA A 89 10.27 -12.67 -7.33
C ALA A 89 9.66 -14.02 -7.79
N GLU A 90 9.12 -14.83 -6.87
CA GLU A 90 8.45 -16.08 -7.18
C GLU A 90 7.18 -15.89 -8.00
N LEU A 91 6.34 -14.91 -7.63
CA LEU A 91 5.12 -14.57 -8.38
C LEU A 91 5.44 -14.16 -9.82
N LYS A 92 6.42 -13.28 -9.99
CA LYS A 92 6.86 -12.85 -11.33
C LYS A 92 7.46 -13.98 -12.15
N ALA A 93 8.27 -14.85 -11.53
CA ALA A 93 8.81 -16.03 -12.21
C ALA A 93 7.71 -17.01 -12.65
N ALA A 94 6.58 -17.04 -11.94
CA ALA A 94 5.39 -17.79 -12.32
C ALA A 94 4.51 -17.09 -13.37
N GLY A 95 4.91 -15.92 -13.88
CA GLY A 95 4.15 -15.14 -14.87
C GLY A 95 2.94 -14.41 -14.28
N ILE A 96 2.90 -14.22 -12.96
CA ILE A 96 1.82 -13.51 -12.28
C ILE A 96 2.15 -12.01 -12.28
N PHE A 97 1.21 -11.18 -12.70
CA PHE A 97 1.31 -9.74 -12.69
C PHE A 97 1.25 -9.24 -11.23
N VAL A 98 2.20 -8.42 -10.83
CA VAL A 98 2.30 -7.89 -9.47
C VAL A 98 2.17 -6.37 -9.49
N ALA A 99 1.20 -5.83 -8.75
CA ALA A 99 1.00 -4.39 -8.63
C ALA A 99 0.97 -3.92 -7.17
N ILE A 100 1.27 -2.63 -6.97
CA ILE A 100 1.08 -1.93 -5.69
C ILE A 100 -0.02 -0.88 -5.85
N VAL A 101 -1.01 -0.90 -4.97
CA VAL A 101 -2.07 0.11 -4.88
C VAL A 101 -2.12 0.63 -3.45
N SER A 102 -1.48 1.77 -3.20
CA SER A 102 -1.31 2.32 -1.86
C SER A 102 -1.79 3.77 -1.76
N ALA A 103 -2.46 4.12 -0.66
CA ALA A 103 -2.75 5.51 -0.32
C ALA A 103 -1.55 6.21 0.36
N GLY A 104 -0.41 5.51 0.49
CA GLY A 104 0.85 6.04 1.00
C GLY A 104 1.53 7.01 0.05
N VAL A 105 2.74 7.42 0.42
CA VAL A 105 3.52 8.47 -0.27
C VAL A 105 4.29 7.90 -1.45
N ASP A 106 4.10 8.48 -2.64
CA ASP A 106 4.68 8.03 -3.91
C ASP A 106 6.22 8.02 -3.94
N LEU A 107 6.89 8.98 -3.31
CA LEU A 107 8.34 9.01 -3.16
C LEU A 107 8.88 7.72 -2.53
N PHE A 108 8.14 7.20 -1.56
CA PHE A 108 8.48 5.96 -0.87
C PHE A 108 8.03 4.74 -1.66
N VAL A 109 6.76 4.70 -2.06
CA VAL A 109 6.17 3.55 -2.78
C VAL A 109 6.90 3.27 -4.08
N SER A 110 7.31 4.31 -4.83
CA SER A 110 8.08 4.15 -6.07
C SER A 110 9.42 3.45 -5.83
N SER A 111 10.11 3.77 -4.73
CA SER A 111 11.38 3.14 -4.39
C SER A 111 11.21 1.66 -4.03
N ILE A 112 10.13 1.31 -3.32
CA ILE A 112 9.78 -0.08 -3.02
C ILE A 112 9.39 -0.84 -4.29
N ALA A 113 8.58 -0.22 -5.15
CA ALA A 113 8.19 -0.79 -6.45
C ALA A 113 9.42 -1.11 -7.33
N ALA A 114 10.38 -0.19 -7.41
CA ALA A 114 11.62 -0.39 -8.13
C ALA A 114 12.50 -1.48 -7.51
N MET A 115 12.61 -1.52 -6.18
CA MET A 115 13.39 -2.52 -5.44
C MET A 115 12.83 -3.93 -5.63
N LEU A 116 11.51 -4.09 -5.58
CA LEU A 116 10.81 -5.36 -5.74
C LEU A 116 10.57 -5.73 -7.21
N LYS A 117 10.77 -4.78 -8.14
CA LYS A 117 10.55 -4.94 -9.59
C LYS A 117 9.11 -5.37 -9.91
N VAL A 118 8.13 -4.76 -9.25
CA VAL A 118 6.72 -4.99 -9.56
C VAL A 118 6.39 -4.50 -10.98
N ASP A 119 5.27 -4.95 -11.54
CA ASP A 119 4.89 -4.61 -12.92
C ASP A 119 4.22 -3.24 -13.02
N ASP A 120 3.49 -2.84 -11.97
CA ASP A 120 2.80 -1.55 -11.91
C ASP A 120 2.65 -1.06 -10.47
N TRP A 121 2.48 0.24 -10.29
CA TRP A 121 2.21 0.82 -8.98
C TRP A 121 1.49 2.16 -9.09
N ILE A 122 0.69 2.49 -8.08
CA ILE A 122 0.09 3.79 -7.90
C ILE A 122 0.07 4.15 -6.42
N ALA A 123 0.36 5.42 -6.12
CA ALA A 123 0.31 5.98 -4.78
C ALA A 123 -0.05 7.48 -4.82
N ASN A 124 -0.48 8.02 -3.69
CA ASN A 124 -0.63 9.45 -3.50
C ASN A 124 0.74 10.12 -3.33
N GLY A 125 0.81 11.44 -3.42
CA GLY A 125 2.09 12.11 -3.35
C GLY A 125 1.98 13.59 -3.06
N PHE A 126 3.05 14.30 -3.38
CA PHE A 126 3.18 15.73 -3.16
C PHE A 126 3.42 16.47 -4.46
N GLU A 127 2.91 17.70 -4.54
CA GLU A 127 3.39 18.66 -5.51
C GLU A 127 4.70 19.30 -5.01
N PHE A 128 5.58 19.63 -5.95
CA PHE A 128 6.82 20.34 -5.70
C PHE A 128 6.91 21.56 -6.60
N ASN A 129 7.47 22.64 -6.05
CA ASN A 129 7.79 23.84 -6.80
C ASN A 129 8.98 23.61 -7.74
N ASP A 130 9.24 24.55 -8.65
CA ASP A 130 10.35 24.45 -9.62
C ASP A 130 11.74 24.35 -8.96
N ASP A 131 11.89 24.81 -7.73
CA ASP A 131 13.11 24.72 -6.92
C ASP A 131 13.20 23.46 -6.06
N ASP A 132 12.32 22.47 -6.32
CA ASP A 132 12.23 21.20 -5.62
C ASP A 132 11.79 21.28 -4.15
N THR A 133 11.21 22.42 -3.75
CA THR A 133 10.57 22.58 -2.44
C THR A 133 9.15 22.04 -2.43
N LEU A 134 8.70 21.53 -1.28
CA LEU A 134 7.35 21.01 -1.08
C LEU A 134 6.31 22.14 -1.27
N SER A 135 5.34 21.92 -2.16
CA SER A 135 4.17 22.78 -2.33
C SER A 135 3.20 22.65 -1.13
N ASP A 136 2.16 23.46 -1.09
CA ASP A 136 1.09 23.34 -0.09
C ASP A 136 0.07 22.24 -0.44
N GLU A 137 0.20 21.62 -1.61
CA GLU A 137 -0.76 20.67 -2.15
C GLU A 137 -0.21 19.25 -2.24
N GLY A 138 -1.09 18.29 -1.91
CA GLY A 138 -0.86 16.88 -2.21
C GLY A 138 -1.40 16.50 -3.60
N ILE A 139 -0.99 15.36 -4.10
CA ILE A 139 -1.52 14.74 -5.32
C ILE A 139 -2.31 13.50 -4.93
N CYS A 140 -3.65 13.60 -4.97
CA CYS A 140 -4.54 12.47 -4.72
C CYS A 140 -4.80 11.72 -6.03
N ARG A 141 -4.09 10.61 -6.24
CA ARG A 141 -4.28 9.71 -7.40
C ARG A 141 -5.30 8.62 -7.11
N LEU A 142 -5.51 8.32 -5.84
CA LEU A 142 -6.52 7.36 -5.40
C LEU A 142 -7.07 7.74 -4.02
N HIS A 143 -8.33 7.42 -3.80
CA HIS A 143 -8.96 7.54 -2.48
C HIS A 143 -8.72 6.24 -1.68
N ALA A 144 -8.30 6.37 -0.43
CA ALA A 144 -8.05 5.21 0.43
C ALA A 144 -9.26 4.29 0.58
N SER A 145 -10.47 4.87 0.57
CA SER A 145 -11.74 4.14 0.64
C SER A 145 -12.23 3.54 -0.69
N LYS A 146 -11.51 3.75 -1.81
CA LYS A 146 -11.93 3.37 -3.17
C LYS A 146 -10.80 2.74 -3.99
N LYS A 147 -9.90 2.01 -3.35
CA LYS A 147 -8.78 1.32 -4.03
C LYS A 147 -9.26 0.34 -5.12
N ASN A 148 -10.46 -0.23 -4.95
CA ASN A 148 -11.06 -1.12 -5.95
C ASN A 148 -11.23 -0.49 -7.33
N LEU A 149 -11.47 0.83 -7.42
CA LEU A 149 -11.59 1.52 -8.72
C LEU A 149 -10.27 1.49 -9.51
N ILE A 150 -9.15 1.58 -8.81
CA ILE A 150 -7.83 1.49 -9.41
C ILE A 150 -7.53 0.04 -9.81
N ILE A 151 -7.83 -0.91 -8.93
CA ILE A 151 -7.61 -2.33 -9.21
C ILE A 151 -8.44 -2.75 -10.43
N THR A 152 -9.70 -2.34 -10.53
CA THR A 152 -10.54 -2.58 -11.71
C THR A 152 -9.88 -2.04 -12.98
N LYS A 153 -9.33 -0.80 -12.95
CA LYS A 153 -8.61 -0.26 -14.11
C LYS A 153 -7.38 -1.09 -14.50
N ILE A 154 -6.60 -1.54 -13.52
CA ILE A 154 -5.44 -2.41 -13.78
C ILE A 154 -5.90 -3.70 -14.45
N LEU A 155 -6.96 -4.34 -13.93
CA LEU A 155 -7.52 -5.56 -14.50
C LEU A 155 -7.97 -5.33 -15.94
N ASP A 156 -8.74 -4.27 -16.20
CA ASP A 156 -9.24 -3.93 -17.54
C ASP A 156 -8.09 -3.68 -18.54
N MET A 157 -7.08 -2.90 -18.13
CA MET A 157 -5.93 -2.58 -18.98
C MET A 157 -5.08 -3.81 -19.32
N GLN A 158 -5.01 -4.79 -18.42
CA GLN A 158 -4.25 -6.03 -18.60
C GLN A 158 -5.10 -7.17 -19.19
N GLY A 159 -6.41 -6.97 -19.36
CA GLY A 159 -7.33 -8.00 -19.87
C GLY A 159 -7.58 -9.14 -18.88
N PHE A 160 -7.44 -8.90 -17.59
CA PHE A 160 -7.72 -9.86 -16.53
C PHE A 160 -9.15 -9.70 -16.00
N LYS A 161 -9.68 -10.77 -15.44
CA LYS A 161 -10.99 -10.78 -14.78
C LYS A 161 -10.84 -10.64 -13.26
N PRO A 162 -11.87 -10.18 -12.53
CA PRO A 162 -11.83 -10.11 -11.07
C PRO A 162 -11.42 -11.42 -10.38
N GLU A 163 -11.92 -12.57 -10.85
CA GLU A 163 -11.59 -13.89 -10.32
C GLU A 163 -10.11 -14.27 -10.47
N ASP A 164 -9.37 -13.61 -11.36
CA ASP A 164 -7.92 -13.78 -11.54
C ASP A 164 -7.11 -12.99 -10.50
N CYS A 165 -7.74 -12.11 -9.71
CA CYS A 165 -7.10 -11.17 -8.81
C CYS A 165 -7.13 -11.62 -7.35
N VAL A 166 -6.00 -11.43 -6.67
CA VAL A 166 -5.87 -11.49 -5.21
C VAL A 166 -5.28 -10.18 -4.72
N SER A 167 -5.96 -9.52 -3.79
CA SER A 167 -5.45 -8.33 -3.10
C SER A 167 -4.99 -8.69 -1.69
N VAL A 168 -3.96 -7.97 -1.19
CA VAL A 168 -3.36 -8.18 0.14
C VAL A 168 -3.26 -6.85 0.85
N GLY A 169 -3.81 -6.74 2.05
CA GLY A 169 -3.78 -5.54 2.89
C GLY A 169 -3.71 -5.88 4.38
N ASP A 170 -3.31 -4.92 5.23
CA ASP A 170 -3.13 -5.12 6.68
C ASP A 170 -4.19 -4.40 7.53
N SER A 171 -4.94 -3.50 6.93
CA SER A 171 -5.85 -2.60 7.65
C SER A 171 -7.30 -2.68 7.16
N GLU A 172 -8.24 -2.19 7.99
CA GLU A 172 -9.66 -2.04 7.62
C GLU A 172 -9.85 -1.18 6.37
N MET A 173 -8.97 -0.22 6.11
CA MET A 173 -9.00 0.63 4.91
C MET A 173 -8.77 -0.18 3.64
N ASP A 174 -8.00 -1.28 3.74
CA ASP A 174 -7.68 -2.13 2.59
C ASP A 174 -8.82 -3.05 2.17
N LEU A 175 -9.89 -3.18 2.96
CA LEU A 175 -11.12 -3.81 2.49
C LEU A 175 -11.66 -3.11 1.22
N SER A 176 -11.30 -1.83 1.02
CA SER A 176 -11.59 -1.08 -0.21
C SER A 176 -10.88 -1.63 -1.45
N MET A 177 -9.91 -2.53 -1.31
CA MET A 177 -9.24 -3.21 -2.43
C MET A 177 -10.08 -4.35 -3.04
N GLN A 178 -11.16 -4.75 -2.37
CA GLN A 178 -12.01 -5.83 -2.88
C GLN A 178 -12.76 -5.37 -4.13
N VAL A 179 -12.58 -6.10 -5.22
CA VAL A 179 -13.38 -6.04 -6.44
C VAL A 179 -14.34 -7.22 -6.40
N GLU A 180 -15.59 -7.04 -6.80
CA GLU A 180 -16.57 -8.13 -6.81
C GLU A 180 -16.05 -9.31 -7.66
N GLY A 181 -16.03 -10.51 -7.05
CA GLY A 181 -15.46 -11.72 -7.66
C GLY A 181 -13.95 -11.92 -7.40
N SER A 182 -13.22 -10.91 -6.92
CA SER A 182 -11.81 -11.05 -6.53
C SER A 182 -11.68 -11.66 -5.13
N ARG A 183 -10.45 -12.06 -4.79
CA ARG A 183 -10.09 -12.54 -3.45
C ARG A 183 -9.31 -11.46 -2.70
N PHE A 184 -9.42 -11.44 -1.38
CA PHE A 184 -8.65 -10.58 -0.50
C PHE A 184 -8.05 -11.40 0.65
N ILE A 185 -6.83 -11.07 1.04
CA ILE A 185 -6.09 -11.68 2.16
C ILE A 185 -5.70 -10.57 3.13
N GLY A 186 -6.13 -10.68 4.39
CA GLY A 186 -5.64 -9.86 5.47
C GLY A 186 -4.24 -10.34 5.89
N PHE A 187 -3.27 -9.42 5.95
CA PHE A 187 -1.91 -9.75 6.31
C PHE A 187 -1.50 -9.01 7.60
N ASN A 188 -1.12 -9.76 8.62
CA ASN A 188 -0.54 -9.26 9.87
C ASN A 188 -1.22 -7.99 10.44
N PRO A 189 -2.56 -7.95 10.59
CA PRO A 189 -3.26 -6.78 11.11
C PRO A 189 -2.80 -6.50 12.53
N THR A 190 -2.27 -5.30 12.77
CA THR A 190 -1.73 -4.91 14.09
C THR A 190 -2.77 -4.22 14.97
N ARG A 191 -3.80 -3.60 14.36
CA ARG A 191 -4.87 -2.89 15.09
C ARG A 191 -6.04 -3.82 15.36
N GLU A 192 -6.66 -3.71 16.54
CA GLU A 192 -7.86 -4.49 16.87
C GLU A 192 -9.04 -4.16 15.95
N SER A 193 -9.18 -2.89 15.50
CA SER A 193 -10.19 -2.49 14.51
C SER A 193 -10.03 -3.27 13.20
N SER A 194 -8.82 -3.43 12.70
CA SER A 194 -8.51 -4.17 11.47
C SER A 194 -8.83 -5.66 11.62
N LYS A 195 -8.44 -6.27 12.75
CA LYS A 195 -8.75 -7.68 13.05
C LYS A 195 -10.25 -7.93 13.08
N LEU A 196 -10.99 -7.04 13.76
CA LEU A 196 -12.44 -7.12 13.85
C LEU A 196 -13.11 -6.92 12.49
N ALA A 197 -12.64 -5.95 11.70
CA ALA A 197 -13.17 -5.68 10.37
C ALA A 197 -12.97 -6.89 9.43
N PHE A 198 -11.79 -7.50 9.43
CA PHE A 198 -11.51 -8.71 8.64
C PHE A 198 -12.34 -9.90 9.10
N ALA A 199 -12.49 -10.11 10.41
CA ALA A 199 -13.34 -11.17 10.95
C ALA A 199 -14.81 -11.00 10.53
N ASN A 200 -15.35 -9.77 10.64
CA ASN A 200 -16.73 -9.46 10.25
C ASN A 200 -16.96 -9.64 8.73
N ALA A 201 -15.92 -9.36 7.92
CA ALA A 201 -15.98 -9.55 6.47
C ALA A 201 -15.68 -11.00 6.03
N GLY A 202 -15.37 -11.92 6.96
CA GLY A 202 -15.02 -13.30 6.64
C GLY A 202 -13.71 -13.45 5.86
N ILE A 203 -12.78 -12.51 6.02
CA ILE A 203 -11.51 -12.47 5.31
C ILE A 203 -10.52 -13.46 5.94
N PRO A 204 -9.82 -14.29 5.15
CA PRO A 204 -8.71 -15.09 5.64
C PRO A 204 -7.56 -14.17 6.09
N VAL A 205 -7.05 -14.39 7.30
CA VAL A 205 -5.99 -13.57 7.89
C VAL A 205 -4.74 -14.42 8.14
N VAL A 206 -3.60 -13.89 7.72
CA VAL A 206 -2.27 -14.42 8.01
C VAL A 206 -1.63 -13.53 9.07
N ASN A 207 -1.34 -14.10 10.25
CA ASN A 207 -0.81 -13.36 11.40
C ASN A 207 0.73 -13.37 11.50
N GLU A 208 1.40 -14.23 10.72
CA GLU A 208 2.86 -14.26 10.70
C GLU A 208 3.41 -13.02 10.00
N LYS A 209 4.39 -12.38 10.63
CA LYS A 209 5.13 -11.25 10.07
C LYS A 209 6.19 -11.71 9.05
N ASN A 210 5.72 -12.48 8.07
CA ASN A 210 6.51 -12.97 6.93
C ASN A 210 5.58 -13.13 5.73
N LEU A 211 5.79 -12.37 4.67
CA LEU A 211 4.88 -12.33 3.54
C LEU A 211 4.81 -13.66 2.76
N LEU A 212 5.81 -14.52 2.86
CA LEU A 212 5.73 -15.88 2.28
C LEU A 212 4.59 -16.71 2.85
N SER A 213 4.13 -16.41 4.06
CA SER A 213 3.02 -17.14 4.72
C SER A 213 1.67 -16.96 4.03
N ILE A 214 1.53 -16.02 3.08
CA ILE A 214 0.30 -15.91 2.27
C ILE A 214 0.24 -16.95 1.13
N LYS A 215 1.34 -17.63 0.79
CA LYS A 215 1.40 -18.58 -0.35
C LYS A 215 0.28 -19.63 -0.35
N PRO A 216 -0.11 -20.26 0.78
CA PRO A 216 -1.21 -21.22 0.79
C PRO A 216 -2.56 -20.63 0.35
N TYR A 217 -2.75 -19.33 0.51
CA TYR A 217 -3.98 -18.61 0.19
C TYR A 217 -4.01 -18.12 -1.28
N LEU A 218 -2.87 -18.09 -1.96
CA LEU A 218 -2.79 -17.72 -3.37
C LEU A 218 -3.29 -18.84 -4.31
N GLY A 219 -3.41 -20.06 -3.80
CA GLY A 219 -3.75 -21.25 -4.58
C GLY A 219 -2.49 -22.02 -5.03
N PRO A 220 -2.63 -23.09 -5.82
CA PRO A 220 -1.53 -23.97 -6.18
C PRO A 220 -0.61 -23.34 -7.26
N VAL A 221 0.12 -22.29 -6.88
CA VAL A 221 1.14 -21.68 -7.74
C VAL A 221 2.31 -22.67 -7.90
N SER A 222 2.63 -23.04 -9.14
CA SER A 222 3.78 -23.92 -9.40
C SER A 222 5.07 -23.11 -9.32
N TYR A 223 5.78 -23.24 -8.21
CA TYR A 223 7.07 -22.57 -7.95
C TYR A 223 8.27 -23.37 -8.52
N THR A 224 8.05 -24.24 -9.51
CA THR A 224 9.05 -25.26 -9.95
C THR A 224 10.21 -24.71 -10.79
N HIS A 225 10.25 -23.42 -11.13
CA HIS A 225 11.28 -22.87 -12.02
C HIS A 225 12.44 -22.15 -11.31
N LEU A 226 12.54 -22.20 -9.99
CA LEU A 226 13.58 -21.49 -9.22
C LEU A 226 14.73 -22.40 -8.72
N ARG A 227 14.93 -23.58 -9.32
CA ARG A 227 16.11 -24.42 -9.06
C ARG A 227 16.93 -24.55 -10.34
N ALA A 228 17.75 -23.55 -10.60
CA ALA A 228 18.94 -23.66 -11.46
C ALA A 228 19.96 -22.61 -11.02
#